data_079b46f54955cb4870a2007083287f44
#
_entry.id   079b46f54955cb4870a2007083287f44
#
_cell.length_a   1.000
_cell.length_b   1.000
_cell.length_c   1.000
_cell.angle_alpha   90.00
_cell.angle_beta   90.00
_cell.angle_gamma   90.00
#
_symmetry.space_group_name_H-M   'P 1'
#
loop_
_entity.id
_entity.type
_entity.pdbx_description
1 polymer ?
#
loop_
_entity_poly.entity_id
_entity_poly.type
_entity_poly.pdbx_seq_one_letter_code
_entity_poly.pdbx_strand_id
1 'polypeptide(L)'
;MMSKRKVLPVMLLLMMIGAGGCSGGRTTEVVFPESPDATAMYDTTVLHNEAKWTVNNAHDPGIIKTDQGYYIFSTDVKVGGEPKPGVMVRKSDDLIHWKWVGQALPGIPQEALDWTGAVNLWAPDVVHYDGEYRLYYSASTFGSRQSMIGMAVSDSIEGPWSDQGAVIKTKSDDPLNAIDPNVVTDHEGRMWMVYGSFFGGIHIIELDLSTGKPKEEGFGKLIAARDMASEDGAVEGPYIIYNEKFKQYYLFVSYDSLFEDYNVRVARSDSITGPYVDFNGREMTDTAFEPQFEVGTKLMGGYKFGEDEGWIAPGHNSVLKDGENYYIVHHARGEADKNWSYLHVRKMLWTENGWPVLSPERYAGETEQDIPEAILAGEWERLEHDPFVDGQNESSKLTLLKDGSMEGSRGSGSWIFDGKRTLTLTWDDAEAGGGQVETVQVLPAWEWERGGGALAFTGLNDGGIAIWGKQISRISK
;
A
#
# COMPACT_ATOMS: atom_id res chain seq x y z
N MET A 1 25.74 28.13 -70.89
CA MET A 1 26.43 26.85 -71.19
C MET A 1 25.84 25.81 -70.24
N MET A 2 24.94 24.97 -70.75
CA MET A 2 24.22 23.95 -70.06
C MET A 2 24.96 22.62 -70.17
N SER A 3 25.32 21.98 -69.06
CA SER A 3 25.86 20.62 -69.07
C SER A 3 24.79 19.66 -68.55
N LYS A 4 24.33 18.78 -69.46
CA LYS A 4 23.41 17.68 -69.20
C LYS A 4 24.16 16.52 -68.60
N ARG A 5 23.76 16.08 -67.37
CA ARG A 5 24.19 14.78 -66.82
C ARG A 5 23.14 13.73 -67.14
N LYS A 6 23.58 12.63 -67.72
CA LYS A 6 22.83 11.46 -68.14
C LYS A 6 22.53 10.60 -66.85
N VAL A 7 21.28 10.18 -66.76
CA VAL A 7 20.83 9.19 -65.79
C VAL A 7 20.88 7.81 -66.39
N LEU A 8 21.56 6.86 -65.71
CA LEU A 8 21.62 5.46 -66.14
C LEU A 8 20.62 4.67 -65.24
N PRO A 9 19.76 3.81 -65.79
CA PRO A 9 18.85 3.00 -64.96
C PRO A 9 19.57 1.77 -64.45
N VAL A 10 19.48 1.56 -63.11
CA VAL A 10 19.90 0.33 -62.46
C VAL A 10 18.73 -0.66 -62.49
N MET A 11 19.00 -1.77 -63.14
CA MET A 11 18.08 -2.92 -63.26
C MET A 11 18.10 -3.74 -61.95
N LEU A 12 16.96 -3.76 -61.26
CA LEU A 12 16.78 -4.50 -60.03
C LEU A 12 16.45 -5.96 -60.35
N LEU A 13 17.35 -6.89 -60.02
CA LEU A 13 17.16 -8.33 -60.16
C LEU A 13 16.41 -8.86 -58.91
N LEU A 14 15.13 -9.26 -59.07
CA LEU A 14 14.37 -9.93 -58.03
C LEU A 14 14.82 -11.38 -57.89
N MET A 15 15.52 -11.73 -56.84
CA MET A 15 15.65 -13.13 -56.40
C MET A 15 14.50 -13.45 -55.44
N MET A 16 13.59 -14.32 -55.86
CA MET A 16 12.65 -14.96 -54.98
C MET A 16 13.41 -16.04 -54.21
N ILE A 17 13.56 -15.84 -52.89
CA ILE A 17 13.97 -16.88 -51.98
C ILE A 17 12.70 -17.35 -51.23
N GLY A 18 12.41 -18.63 -51.33
CA GLY A 18 11.24 -19.26 -50.74
C GLY A 18 11.24 -19.14 -49.21
N ALA A 19 10.12 -18.70 -48.69
CA ALA A 19 9.86 -18.65 -47.24
C ALA A 19 9.63 -20.07 -46.68
N GLY A 20 10.66 -20.62 -46.06
CA GLY A 20 10.49 -21.68 -45.07
C GLY A 20 10.05 -21.04 -43.77
N GLY A 21 8.76 -21.15 -43.40
CA GLY A 21 8.22 -20.68 -42.16
C GLY A 21 8.71 -21.51 -40.99
N CYS A 22 9.74 -21.06 -40.29
CA CYS A 22 9.96 -21.44 -38.90
C CYS A 22 9.19 -20.42 -38.05
N SER A 23 8.10 -20.83 -37.47
CA SER A 23 7.45 -20.11 -36.35
C SER A 23 8.36 -20.20 -35.13
N GLY A 24 9.42 -19.42 -35.12
CA GLY A 24 10.18 -19.14 -33.90
C GLY A 24 9.30 -18.32 -32.97
N GLY A 25 8.73 -18.93 -31.95
CA GLY A 25 8.14 -18.23 -30.84
C GLY A 25 9.19 -17.23 -30.32
N ARG A 26 8.88 -15.93 -30.37
CA ARG A 26 9.65 -14.92 -29.65
C ARG A 26 9.51 -15.29 -28.17
N THR A 27 10.55 -15.84 -27.58
CA THR A 27 10.68 -15.83 -26.12
C THR A 27 10.76 -14.37 -25.71
N THR A 28 9.67 -13.82 -25.21
CA THR A 28 9.68 -12.49 -24.60
C THR A 28 10.62 -12.57 -23.41
N GLU A 29 11.74 -11.88 -23.47
CA GLU A 29 12.66 -11.76 -22.34
C GLU A 29 11.96 -10.94 -21.25
N VAL A 30 11.96 -11.43 -20.01
CA VAL A 30 11.38 -10.69 -18.87
C VAL A 30 12.25 -9.50 -18.54
N VAL A 31 11.63 -8.33 -18.48
CA VAL A 31 12.29 -7.08 -18.09
C VAL A 31 12.14 -6.91 -16.57
N PHE A 32 13.25 -6.98 -15.86
CA PHE A 32 13.32 -6.69 -14.44
C PHE A 32 13.57 -5.19 -14.22
N PRO A 33 13.14 -4.62 -13.08
CA PRO A 33 13.49 -3.27 -12.70
C PRO A 33 15.01 -3.06 -12.65
N GLU A 34 15.45 -1.85 -12.93
CA GLU A 34 16.82 -1.45 -12.69
C GLU A 34 17.10 -1.30 -11.18
N SER A 35 18.39 -1.36 -10.77
CA SER A 35 18.77 -1.19 -9.38
C SER A 35 18.41 0.21 -8.88
N PRO A 36 17.49 0.34 -7.91
CA PRO A 36 17.25 1.63 -7.28
C PRO A 36 18.43 2.02 -6.38
N ASP A 37 18.49 3.29 -6.02
CA ASP A 37 19.48 3.75 -5.05
C ASP A 37 19.25 3.07 -3.69
N ALA A 38 20.30 2.44 -3.16
CA ALA A 38 20.22 1.79 -1.86
C ALA A 38 20.06 2.82 -0.73
N THR A 39 19.04 2.64 0.09
CA THR A 39 18.90 3.39 1.34
C THR A 39 19.56 2.58 2.46
N ALA A 40 20.58 3.15 3.10
CA ALA A 40 21.18 2.52 4.27
C ALA A 40 20.19 2.57 5.44
N MET A 41 19.82 1.40 5.94
CA MET A 41 18.98 1.31 7.14
C MET A 41 19.80 1.71 8.38
N TYR A 42 19.12 2.31 9.36
CA TYR A 42 19.70 2.72 10.67
C TYR A 42 20.89 3.68 10.57
N ASP A 43 21.00 4.43 9.47
CA ASP A 43 22.07 5.44 9.32
C ASP A 43 21.78 6.67 10.19
N THR A 44 22.40 6.73 11.35
CA THR A 44 22.23 7.84 12.29
C THR A 44 22.70 9.19 11.75
N THR A 45 23.49 9.21 10.68
CA THR A 45 23.96 10.48 10.07
C THR A 45 22.81 11.26 9.43
N VAL A 46 21.75 10.59 9.01
CA VAL A 46 20.55 11.25 8.43
C VAL A 46 19.78 12.06 9.47
N LEU A 47 19.87 11.71 10.76
CA LEU A 47 19.11 12.35 11.84
C LEU A 47 19.46 13.83 12.05
N HIS A 48 20.62 14.24 11.59
CA HIS A 48 21.11 15.63 11.66
C HIS A 48 21.06 16.36 10.31
N ASN A 49 20.47 15.73 9.29
CA ASN A 49 20.37 16.30 7.95
C ASN A 49 19.02 15.92 7.30
N GLU A 50 18.01 16.78 7.48
CA GLU A 50 16.65 16.57 6.96
C GLU A 50 16.63 16.35 5.43
N ALA A 51 17.54 16.96 4.67
CA ALA A 51 17.64 16.74 3.22
C ALA A 51 17.94 15.28 2.84
N LYS A 52 18.43 14.47 3.78
CA LYS A 52 18.68 13.03 3.61
C LYS A 52 17.54 12.15 4.14
N TRP A 53 16.46 12.72 4.63
CA TRP A 53 15.38 11.91 5.21
C TRP A 53 14.63 11.08 4.16
N THR A 54 14.64 11.43 2.92
CA THR A 54 14.08 10.64 1.80
C THR A 54 12.95 9.69 2.22
N VAL A 55 13.24 8.41 2.46
CA VAL A 55 12.29 7.40 2.97
C VAL A 55 12.33 7.24 4.49
N ASN A 56 13.31 7.84 5.18
CA ASN A 56 13.49 7.72 6.64
C ASN A 56 12.53 8.65 7.39
N ASN A 57 12.19 8.31 8.63
CA ASN A 57 11.28 9.08 9.47
C ASN A 57 9.93 9.36 8.76
N ALA A 58 9.40 8.40 8.04
CA ALA A 58 8.06 8.48 7.47
C ALA A 58 7.09 7.63 8.29
N HIS A 59 5.95 8.22 8.65
CA HIS A 59 4.88 7.57 9.41
C HIS A 59 3.54 8.10 8.90
N ASP A 60 2.52 7.25 8.77
CA ASP A 60 1.17 7.62 8.33
C ASP A 60 1.15 8.43 7.03
N PRO A 61 1.67 7.89 5.93
CA PRO A 61 1.84 8.64 4.69
C PRO A 61 0.53 8.80 3.92
N GLY A 62 0.08 10.05 3.72
CA GLY A 62 -0.94 10.41 2.75
C GLY A 62 -0.30 10.79 1.41
N ILE A 63 -0.68 10.13 0.31
CA ILE A 63 -0.10 10.36 -1.02
C ILE A 63 -1.04 11.09 -1.96
N ILE A 64 -0.50 12.03 -2.73
CA ILE A 64 -1.21 12.70 -3.82
C ILE A 64 -0.32 12.80 -5.07
N LYS A 65 -0.92 12.58 -6.26
CA LYS A 65 -0.30 12.86 -7.55
C LYS A 65 -0.74 14.22 -8.07
N THR A 66 0.22 14.99 -8.58
CA THR A 66 -0.01 16.28 -9.23
C THR A 66 0.66 16.29 -10.60
N ASP A 67 0.54 17.37 -11.34
CA ASP A 67 1.30 17.63 -12.58
C ASP A 67 2.81 17.86 -12.30
N GLN A 68 3.19 18.12 -11.06
CA GLN A 68 4.58 18.33 -10.63
C GLN A 68 5.24 17.07 -10.05
N GLY A 69 4.56 15.92 -10.03
CA GLY A 69 5.03 14.68 -9.46
C GLY A 69 4.16 14.16 -8.31
N TYR A 70 4.72 13.27 -7.52
CA TYR A 70 4.07 12.63 -6.38
C TYR A 70 4.52 13.31 -5.09
N TYR A 71 3.57 13.55 -4.20
CA TYR A 71 3.84 14.13 -2.89
C TYR A 71 3.32 13.23 -1.79
N ILE A 72 4.09 13.13 -0.73
CA ILE A 72 3.68 12.46 0.51
C ILE A 72 3.70 13.50 1.63
N PHE A 73 2.58 13.55 2.33
CA PHE A 73 2.41 14.23 3.58
C PHE A 73 2.41 13.18 4.69
N SER A 74 3.10 13.40 5.78
CA SER A 74 3.25 12.39 6.83
C SER A 74 3.33 12.99 8.22
N THR A 75 3.06 12.16 9.22
CA THR A 75 3.19 12.50 10.65
C THR A 75 4.56 13.06 10.97
N ASP A 76 4.60 14.07 11.85
CA ASP A 76 5.82 14.64 12.40
C ASP A 76 6.50 13.65 13.35
N VAL A 77 7.45 12.88 12.84
CA VAL A 77 8.22 11.89 13.61
C VAL A 77 9.71 11.97 13.33
N LYS A 78 10.52 11.64 14.33
CA LYS A 78 11.98 11.59 14.22
C LYS A 78 12.55 10.60 15.21
N VAL A 79 13.41 9.74 14.73
CA VAL A 79 14.19 8.83 15.57
C VAL A 79 15.13 9.61 16.47
N GLY A 80 15.11 9.31 17.77
CA GLY A 80 16.04 9.87 18.74
C GLY A 80 15.93 11.38 19.00
N GLY A 81 14.76 11.97 18.78
CA GLY A 81 14.53 13.39 19.06
C GLY A 81 13.15 13.88 18.68
N GLU A 82 12.88 15.15 18.97
CA GLU A 82 11.64 15.80 18.60
C GLU A 82 11.71 16.31 17.16
N PRO A 83 10.69 16.03 16.32
CA PRO A 83 10.58 16.61 14.99
C PRO A 83 10.17 18.08 15.07
N LYS A 84 10.45 18.84 14.01
CA LYS A 84 9.77 20.12 13.81
C LYS A 84 8.32 19.85 13.46
N PRO A 85 7.35 20.41 14.19
CA PRO A 85 5.94 20.20 13.88
C PRO A 85 5.52 20.97 12.61
N GLY A 86 4.51 20.45 11.90
CA GLY A 86 3.93 21.13 10.76
C GLY A 86 3.58 20.24 9.57
N VAL A 87 3.54 18.92 9.74
CA VAL A 87 3.30 17.92 8.69
C VAL A 87 4.47 17.81 7.70
N MET A 88 5.16 16.73 7.72
CA MET A 88 6.32 16.47 6.86
C MET A 88 5.92 16.27 5.41
N VAL A 89 6.67 16.87 4.48
CA VAL A 89 6.41 16.77 3.04
C VAL A 89 7.60 16.17 2.30
N ARG A 90 7.32 15.22 1.44
CA ARG A 90 8.28 14.61 0.50
C ARG A 90 7.74 14.65 -0.92
N LYS A 91 8.64 14.67 -1.90
CA LYS A 91 8.32 14.68 -3.33
C LYS A 91 9.10 13.59 -4.06
N SER A 92 8.47 12.98 -5.06
CA SER A 92 9.10 12.06 -6.01
C SER A 92 8.59 12.31 -7.42
N ASP A 93 9.45 12.02 -8.40
CA ASP A 93 9.07 12.04 -9.81
C ASP A 93 8.67 10.64 -10.33
N ASP A 94 8.94 9.56 -9.53
CA ASP A 94 8.87 8.17 -9.99
C ASP A 94 8.36 7.15 -8.94
N LEU A 95 7.97 7.60 -7.73
CA LEU A 95 7.57 6.77 -6.59
C LEU A 95 8.71 5.97 -5.93
N ILE A 96 9.93 6.10 -6.43
CA ILE A 96 11.12 5.38 -5.97
C ILE A 96 12.07 6.34 -5.23
N HIS A 97 12.42 7.44 -5.89
CA HIS A 97 13.38 8.41 -5.40
C HIS A 97 12.67 9.59 -4.73
N TRP A 98 12.68 9.61 -3.42
CA TRP A 98 12.01 10.63 -2.61
C TRP A 98 12.99 11.71 -2.16
N LYS A 99 12.52 12.95 -2.18
CA LYS A 99 13.25 14.14 -1.73
C LYS A 99 12.49 14.80 -0.59
N TRP A 100 13.21 15.24 0.42
CA TRP A 100 12.66 16.06 1.48
C TRP A 100 12.30 17.45 0.94
N VAL A 101 11.09 17.94 1.22
CA VAL A 101 10.61 19.29 0.85
C VAL A 101 10.61 20.21 2.07
N GLY A 102 10.12 19.75 3.20
CA GLY A 102 9.98 20.55 4.43
C GLY A 102 8.73 20.16 5.22
N GLN A 103 8.22 21.12 5.98
CA GLN A 103 6.90 21.05 6.62
C GLN A 103 5.90 21.89 5.83
N ALA A 104 4.64 21.42 5.75
CA ALA A 104 3.54 22.14 5.12
C ALA A 104 3.17 23.41 5.91
N LEU A 105 3.07 23.29 7.23
CA LEU A 105 2.73 24.37 8.14
C LEU A 105 3.97 24.85 8.92
N PRO A 106 4.00 26.13 9.36
CA PRO A 106 5.14 26.67 10.12
C PRO A 106 5.23 26.14 11.57
N GLY A 107 4.28 25.30 11.97
CA GLY A 107 4.15 24.71 13.30
C GLY A 107 2.74 24.21 13.54
N ILE A 108 2.40 23.95 14.80
CA ILE A 108 1.05 23.54 15.18
C ILE A 108 0.15 24.78 15.17
N PRO A 109 -1.00 24.77 14.44
CA PRO A 109 -1.98 25.85 14.51
C PRO A 109 -2.49 26.09 15.93
N GLN A 110 -2.68 27.36 16.29
CA GLN A 110 -2.97 27.76 17.67
C GLN A 110 -4.25 27.11 18.22
N GLU A 111 -5.31 27.00 17.40
CA GLU A 111 -6.55 26.33 17.79
C GLU A 111 -6.34 24.86 18.15
N ALA A 112 -5.51 24.15 17.37
CA ALA A 112 -5.16 22.76 17.61
C ALA A 112 -4.36 22.61 18.91
N LEU A 113 -3.37 23.46 19.12
CA LEU A 113 -2.56 23.48 20.34
C LEU A 113 -3.41 23.74 21.58
N ASP A 114 -4.28 24.76 21.54
CA ASP A 114 -5.14 25.14 22.67
C ASP A 114 -6.16 24.05 23.02
N TRP A 115 -6.65 23.31 22.01
CA TRP A 115 -7.63 22.26 22.21
C TRP A 115 -7.04 20.95 22.72
N THR A 116 -5.88 20.54 22.18
CA THR A 116 -5.34 19.19 22.37
C THR A 116 -4.08 19.15 23.22
N GLY A 117 -3.32 20.23 23.29
CA GLY A 117 -1.97 20.23 23.84
C GLY A 117 -0.95 19.47 22.99
N ALA A 118 -1.26 19.23 21.69
CA ALA A 118 -0.38 18.51 20.77
C ALA A 118 1.00 19.15 20.68
N VAL A 119 2.03 18.30 20.52
CA VAL A 119 3.41 18.74 20.30
C VAL A 119 3.88 18.53 18.85
N ASN A 120 3.11 17.79 18.07
CA ASN A 120 3.32 17.47 16.67
C ASN A 120 1.97 17.21 15.98
N LEU A 121 1.97 17.16 14.63
CA LEU A 121 0.79 16.86 13.84
C LEU A 121 0.89 15.46 13.25
N TRP A 122 -0.24 14.75 13.13
CA TRP A 122 -0.31 13.35 12.77
C TRP A 122 -1.19 13.11 11.56
N ALA A 123 -0.96 11.95 10.92
CA ALA A 123 -1.80 11.29 9.93
C ALA A 123 -2.53 12.27 8.99
N PRO A 124 -1.80 12.95 8.11
CA PRO A 124 -2.40 13.90 7.18
C PRO A 124 -2.97 13.20 5.95
N ASP A 125 -4.00 13.84 5.36
CA ASP A 125 -4.45 13.54 4.01
C ASP A 125 -4.57 14.81 3.19
N VAL A 126 -4.35 14.72 1.87
CA VAL A 126 -4.40 15.88 0.97
C VAL A 126 -5.24 15.56 -0.25
N VAL A 127 -6.20 16.44 -0.53
CA VAL A 127 -7.01 16.37 -1.74
C VAL A 127 -6.90 17.67 -2.55
N HIS A 128 -7.13 17.55 -3.85
CA HIS A 128 -7.23 18.70 -4.75
C HIS A 128 -8.67 18.82 -5.25
N TYR A 129 -9.30 19.96 -4.97
CA TYR A 129 -10.67 20.21 -5.37
C TYR A 129 -10.85 21.66 -5.84
N ASP A 130 -11.44 21.86 -7.00
CA ASP A 130 -11.78 23.19 -7.59
C ASP A 130 -10.58 24.18 -7.64
N GLY A 131 -9.38 23.66 -7.94
CA GLY A 131 -8.17 24.45 -8.05
C GLY A 131 -7.46 24.73 -6.72
N GLU A 132 -7.96 24.23 -5.61
CA GLU A 132 -7.41 24.37 -4.27
C GLU A 132 -6.94 23.02 -3.71
N TYR A 133 -5.78 22.98 -3.09
CA TYR A 133 -5.34 21.85 -2.26
C TYR A 133 -5.83 22.03 -0.83
N ARG A 134 -6.38 20.95 -0.26
CA ARG A 134 -6.85 20.88 1.13
C ARG A 134 -6.06 19.81 1.86
N LEU A 135 -5.29 20.23 2.84
CA LEU A 135 -4.54 19.39 3.77
C LEU A 135 -5.36 19.21 5.05
N TYR A 136 -5.80 18.00 5.33
CA TYR A 136 -6.40 17.62 6.59
C TYR A 136 -5.30 17.04 7.48
N TYR A 137 -5.28 17.42 8.76
CA TYR A 137 -4.27 16.98 9.72
C TYR A 137 -4.89 16.63 11.05
N SER A 138 -4.27 15.73 11.79
CA SER A 138 -4.70 15.36 13.13
C SER A 138 -3.84 16.06 14.18
N ALA A 139 -4.46 16.55 15.24
CA ALA A 139 -3.80 17.03 16.43
C ALA A 139 -4.37 16.30 17.65
N SER A 140 -3.49 15.71 18.46
CA SER A 140 -3.85 14.96 19.66
C SER A 140 -2.65 14.80 20.58
N THR A 141 -2.84 14.13 21.70
CA THR A 141 -1.78 13.57 22.56
C THR A 141 -2.00 12.08 22.71
N PHE A 142 -0.90 11.31 22.80
CA PHE A 142 -0.96 9.85 22.82
C PHE A 142 -1.87 9.32 23.94
N GLY A 143 -2.79 8.41 23.59
CA GLY A 143 -3.79 7.84 24.52
C GLY A 143 -4.97 8.75 24.84
N SER A 144 -5.09 9.94 24.21
CA SER A 144 -6.18 10.87 24.41
C SER A 144 -7.27 10.72 23.34
N ARG A 145 -8.51 11.01 23.71
CA ARG A 145 -9.63 11.26 22.77
C ARG A 145 -9.97 12.75 22.64
N GLN A 146 -9.30 13.62 23.38
CA GLN A 146 -9.41 15.05 23.16
C GLN A 146 -8.55 15.45 21.98
N SER A 147 -9.14 15.34 20.81
CA SER A 147 -8.46 15.42 19.53
C SER A 147 -9.14 16.41 18.58
N MET A 148 -8.45 16.75 17.51
CA MET A 148 -8.94 17.64 16.47
C MET A 148 -8.41 17.22 15.10
N ILE A 149 -9.30 17.05 14.14
CA ILE A 149 -8.95 17.15 12.73
C ILE A 149 -9.07 18.60 12.32
N GLY A 150 -7.97 19.20 11.87
CA GLY A 150 -7.91 20.53 11.29
C GLY A 150 -7.74 20.48 9.78
N MET A 151 -7.90 21.63 9.12
CA MET A 151 -7.70 21.75 7.67
C MET A 151 -6.88 23.00 7.37
N ALA A 152 -5.97 22.87 6.39
CA ALA A 152 -5.28 24.02 5.77
C ALA A 152 -5.47 23.97 4.25
N VAL A 153 -5.42 25.15 3.61
CA VAL A 153 -5.61 25.28 2.16
C VAL A 153 -4.43 25.95 1.50
N SER A 154 -4.23 25.66 0.21
CA SER A 154 -3.23 26.31 -0.63
C SER A 154 -3.58 26.20 -2.11
N ASP A 155 -3.18 27.20 -2.90
CA ASP A 155 -3.23 27.17 -4.38
C ASP A 155 -2.07 26.32 -4.97
N SER A 156 -1.10 25.94 -4.16
CA SER A 156 0.07 25.14 -4.56
C SER A 156 0.30 23.99 -3.59
N ILE A 157 0.65 22.80 -4.12
CA ILE A 157 0.92 21.62 -3.30
C ILE A 157 2.10 21.84 -2.32
N GLU A 158 3.07 22.66 -2.66
CA GLU A 158 4.20 23.02 -1.80
C GLU A 158 3.91 24.23 -0.89
N GLY A 159 2.68 24.77 -0.94
CA GLY A 159 2.28 25.91 -0.13
C GLY A 159 2.52 27.28 -0.79
N PRO A 160 2.40 28.40 -0.05
CA PRO A 160 2.18 28.41 1.41
C PRO A 160 0.77 27.93 1.80
N TRP A 161 0.69 27.19 2.90
CA TRP A 161 -0.56 26.68 3.45
C TRP A 161 -1.16 27.64 4.48
N SER A 162 -2.47 27.83 4.41
CA SER A 162 -3.24 28.68 5.33
C SER A 162 -4.20 27.84 6.15
N ASP A 163 -4.00 27.79 7.46
CA ASP A 163 -4.88 27.07 8.39
C ASP A 163 -6.31 27.64 8.37
N GLN A 164 -7.29 26.75 8.29
CA GLN A 164 -8.73 27.04 8.28
C GLN A 164 -9.43 26.57 9.57
N GLY A 165 -8.64 26.16 10.57
CA GLY A 165 -9.11 25.71 11.87
C GLY A 165 -9.76 24.33 11.85
N ALA A 166 -10.56 24.07 12.86
CA ALA A 166 -11.15 22.76 13.09
C ALA A 166 -12.17 22.33 12.03
N VAL A 167 -12.11 21.04 11.70
CA VAL A 167 -13.10 20.30 10.90
C VAL A 167 -13.98 19.45 11.83
N ILE A 168 -13.35 18.64 12.68
CA ILE A 168 -14.02 17.82 13.71
C ILE A 168 -13.20 17.92 15.00
N LYS A 169 -13.88 18.01 16.12
CA LYS A 169 -13.28 17.95 17.46
C LYS A 169 -13.95 16.89 18.30
N THR A 170 -13.18 16.18 19.09
CA THR A 170 -13.66 15.29 20.14
C THR A 170 -13.13 15.70 21.50
N LYS A 171 -13.90 15.38 22.56
CA LYS A 171 -13.54 15.51 23.97
C LYS A 171 -13.18 14.15 24.55
N SER A 172 -12.59 14.17 25.74
CA SER A 172 -12.17 12.93 26.42
C SER A 172 -13.32 11.97 26.77
N ASP A 173 -14.56 12.46 26.83
CA ASP A 173 -15.77 11.69 27.12
C ASP A 173 -16.59 11.32 25.86
N ASP A 174 -16.18 11.78 24.69
CA ASP A 174 -16.82 11.38 23.43
C ASP A 174 -16.53 9.89 23.10
N PRO A 175 -17.43 9.20 22.38
CA PRO A 175 -17.30 7.78 22.14
C PRO A 175 -16.16 7.39 21.20
N LEU A 176 -15.68 8.34 20.40
CA LEU A 176 -14.66 8.11 19.35
C LEU A 176 -13.52 9.12 19.43
N ASN A 177 -12.51 8.95 18.60
CA ASN A 177 -11.33 9.79 18.50
C ASN A 177 -11.24 10.46 17.13
N ALA A 178 -11.24 11.80 17.05
CA ALA A 178 -11.19 12.55 15.80
C ALA A 178 -9.74 12.73 15.33
N ILE A 179 -9.15 11.69 14.79
CA ILE A 179 -7.85 11.68 14.09
C ILE A 179 -7.93 10.78 12.84
N ASP A 180 -6.84 10.70 12.10
CA ASP A 180 -6.65 9.86 10.92
C ASP A 180 -7.67 10.13 9.79
N PRO A 181 -7.77 11.38 9.31
CA PRO A 181 -8.67 11.68 8.22
C PRO A 181 -8.17 11.10 6.89
N ASN A 182 -9.09 10.55 6.10
CA ASN A 182 -8.94 10.42 4.66
C ASN A 182 -10.16 11.00 3.96
N VAL A 183 -9.95 11.82 2.95
CA VAL A 183 -11.02 12.48 2.20
C VAL A 183 -11.14 11.89 0.81
N VAL A 184 -12.33 11.45 0.45
CA VAL A 184 -12.62 10.75 -0.80
C VAL A 184 -13.85 11.34 -1.48
N THR A 185 -13.81 11.43 -2.81
CA THR A 185 -14.98 11.76 -3.62
C THR A 185 -15.62 10.46 -4.12
N ASP A 186 -16.93 10.29 -3.88
CA ASP A 186 -17.65 9.13 -4.36
C ASP A 186 -17.97 9.23 -5.87
N HIS A 187 -18.50 8.13 -6.43
CA HIS A 187 -18.83 8.06 -7.85
C HIS A 187 -20.00 9.00 -8.27
N GLU A 188 -20.71 9.59 -7.31
CA GLU A 188 -21.75 10.60 -7.53
C GLU A 188 -21.20 12.04 -7.39
N GLY A 189 -19.91 12.20 -7.05
CA GLY A 189 -19.26 13.49 -6.89
C GLY A 189 -19.45 14.13 -5.51
N ARG A 190 -19.95 13.39 -4.51
CA ARG A 190 -20.03 13.86 -3.11
C ARG A 190 -18.69 13.62 -2.42
N MET A 191 -18.33 14.54 -1.55
CA MET A 191 -17.08 14.44 -0.79
C MET A 191 -17.36 13.87 0.61
N TRP A 192 -16.55 12.96 1.05
CA TRP A 192 -16.66 12.26 2.33
C TRP A 192 -15.34 12.29 3.08
N MET A 193 -15.40 12.38 4.40
CA MET A 193 -14.28 12.12 5.29
C MET A 193 -14.52 10.81 6.02
N VAL A 194 -13.58 9.90 5.93
CA VAL A 194 -13.47 8.73 6.81
C VAL A 194 -12.37 8.99 7.82
N TYR A 195 -12.61 8.66 9.10
CA TYR A 195 -11.70 9.01 10.19
C TYR A 195 -11.99 8.17 11.43
N GLY A 196 -11.08 8.18 12.38
CA GLY A 196 -11.23 7.51 13.67
C GLY A 196 -10.04 6.62 13.99
N SER A 197 -9.83 6.38 15.26
CA SER A 197 -8.74 5.57 15.79
C SER A 197 -9.13 5.02 17.14
N PHE A 198 -9.03 3.70 17.30
CA PHE A 198 -9.35 2.99 18.53
C PHE A 198 -10.78 3.24 19.05
N PHE A 199 -11.06 2.95 20.30
CA PHE A 199 -12.31 3.27 21.02
C PHE A 199 -13.57 2.98 20.21
N GLY A 200 -14.22 4.03 19.69
CA GLY A 200 -15.47 3.96 18.95
C GLY A 200 -15.35 3.58 17.48
N GLY A 201 -14.14 3.25 17.01
CA GLY A 201 -13.90 2.77 15.64
C GLY A 201 -13.88 3.87 14.58
N ILE A 202 -14.12 3.46 13.35
CA ILE A 202 -13.99 4.27 12.14
C ILE A 202 -15.36 4.78 11.69
N HIS A 203 -15.45 6.07 11.48
CA HIS A 203 -16.67 6.76 11.06
C HIS A 203 -16.50 7.42 9.70
N ILE A 204 -17.60 7.64 9.00
CA ILE A 204 -17.66 8.37 7.74
C ILE A 204 -18.71 9.47 7.81
N ILE A 205 -18.38 10.67 7.32
CA ILE A 205 -19.27 11.84 7.33
C ILE A 205 -19.17 12.57 5.99
N GLU A 206 -20.31 13.05 5.48
CA GLU A 206 -20.34 13.83 4.23
C GLU A 206 -19.81 15.26 4.48
N LEU A 207 -18.94 15.72 3.57
CA LEU A 207 -18.40 17.08 3.60
C LEU A 207 -19.13 17.97 2.58
N ASP A 208 -19.27 19.23 2.92
CA ASP A 208 -19.65 20.27 1.98
C ASP A 208 -18.48 20.56 1.04
N LEU A 209 -18.73 20.45 -0.26
CA LEU A 209 -17.70 20.63 -1.29
C LEU A 209 -17.04 22.01 -1.27
N SER A 210 -17.81 23.04 -0.92
CA SER A 210 -17.31 24.43 -0.92
C SER A 210 -16.42 24.75 0.28
N THR A 211 -16.69 24.13 1.43
CA THR A 211 -15.99 24.42 2.68
C THR A 211 -15.00 23.33 3.09
N GLY A 212 -15.14 22.10 2.58
CA GLY A 212 -14.36 20.96 3.03
C GLY A 212 -14.65 20.52 4.47
N LYS A 213 -15.76 20.96 5.05
CA LYS A 213 -16.19 20.69 6.44
C LYS A 213 -17.48 19.86 6.46
N PRO A 214 -17.82 19.17 7.57
CA PRO A 214 -19.04 18.38 7.65
C PRO A 214 -20.31 19.17 7.27
N LYS A 215 -21.19 18.55 6.49
CA LYS A 215 -22.50 19.12 6.12
C LYS A 215 -23.49 19.13 7.28
N GLU A 216 -23.35 18.18 8.19
CA GLU A 216 -24.26 17.94 9.31
C GLU A 216 -23.46 17.88 10.61
N GLU A 217 -24.13 18.22 11.72
CA GLU A 217 -23.56 18.07 13.06
C GLU A 217 -23.46 16.58 13.43
N GLY A 218 -22.49 16.23 14.28
CA GLY A 218 -22.26 14.88 14.78
C GLY A 218 -21.01 14.24 14.22
N PHE A 219 -20.92 12.93 14.37
CA PHE A 219 -19.72 12.17 14.05
C PHE A 219 -19.88 11.27 12.81
N GLY A 220 -21.03 11.32 12.13
CA GLY A 220 -21.31 10.49 10.97
C GLY A 220 -21.67 9.05 11.33
N LYS A 221 -21.48 8.13 10.36
CA LYS A 221 -21.87 6.72 10.46
C LYS A 221 -20.63 5.85 10.79
N LEU A 222 -20.79 4.95 11.75
CA LEU A 222 -19.81 3.88 12.02
C LEU A 222 -19.72 2.91 10.84
N ILE A 223 -18.51 2.60 10.37
CA ILE A 223 -18.27 1.70 9.23
C ILE A 223 -17.24 0.59 9.51
N ALA A 224 -16.45 0.72 10.57
CA ALA A 224 -15.59 -0.36 11.07
C ALA A 224 -15.34 -0.17 12.58
N ALA A 225 -15.28 -1.27 13.33
CA ALA A 225 -14.97 -1.27 14.75
C ALA A 225 -14.37 -2.62 15.15
N ARG A 226 -13.67 -2.66 16.27
CA ARG A 226 -13.26 -3.91 16.94
C ARG A 226 -13.81 -3.95 18.35
N ASP A 227 -13.92 -5.15 18.91
CA ASP A 227 -14.24 -5.30 20.32
C ASP A 227 -13.18 -4.61 21.19
N MET A 228 -13.64 -3.93 22.25
CA MET A 228 -12.77 -3.22 23.19
C MET A 228 -11.79 -4.13 23.94
N ALA A 229 -12.07 -5.44 24.02
CA ALA A 229 -11.13 -6.42 24.56
C ALA A 229 -9.94 -6.71 23.62
N SER A 230 -10.05 -6.31 22.34
CA SER A 230 -8.98 -6.41 21.36
C SER A 230 -8.17 -5.10 21.36
N GLU A 231 -7.23 -4.96 22.31
CA GLU A 231 -6.34 -3.80 22.47
C GLU A 231 -7.07 -2.45 22.43
N ASP A 232 -8.06 -2.26 23.31
CA ASP A 232 -8.90 -1.05 23.34
C ASP A 232 -9.63 -0.76 22.01
N GLY A 233 -9.95 -1.82 21.25
CA GLY A 233 -10.60 -1.70 19.94
C GLY A 233 -9.67 -1.21 18.83
N ALA A 234 -8.40 -1.66 18.85
CA ALA A 234 -7.32 -1.21 17.97
C ALA A 234 -7.64 -1.36 16.48
N VAL A 235 -8.28 -0.35 15.91
CA VAL A 235 -8.52 -0.12 14.47
C VAL A 235 -8.32 1.36 14.20
N GLU A 236 -7.48 1.69 13.20
CA GLU A 236 -7.18 3.08 12.83
C GLU A 236 -6.70 3.21 11.40
N GLY A 237 -6.23 4.42 10.99
CA GLY A 237 -5.67 4.67 9.68
C GLY A 237 -6.59 4.32 8.51
N PRO A 238 -7.88 4.74 8.52
CA PRO A 238 -8.81 4.36 7.46
C PRO A 238 -8.45 5.04 6.14
N TYR A 239 -8.60 4.30 5.04
CA TYR A 239 -8.47 4.84 3.69
C TYR A 239 -9.48 4.20 2.75
N ILE A 240 -10.22 5.00 1.98
CA ILE A 240 -11.22 4.49 1.04
C ILE A 240 -10.82 4.83 -0.39
N ILE A 241 -10.94 3.83 -1.27
CA ILE A 241 -10.88 4.02 -2.72
C ILE A 241 -12.12 3.44 -3.40
N TYR A 242 -12.44 3.96 -4.58
CA TYR A 242 -13.42 3.36 -5.48
C TYR A 242 -12.72 2.70 -6.67
N ASN A 243 -13.03 1.44 -6.94
CA ASN A 243 -12.55 0.75 -8.13
C ASN A 243 -13.66 0.68 -9.17
N GLU A 244 -13.52 1.43 -10.26
CA GLU A 244 -14.51 1.54 -11.34
C GLU A 244 -14.74 0.22 -12.09
N LYS A 245 -13.71 -0.63 -12.21
CA LYS A 245 -13.80 -1.93 -12.88
C LYS A 245 -14.73 -2.89 -12.14
N PHE A 246 -14.62 -2.91 -10.82
CA PHE A 246 -15.41 -3.80 -9.96
C PHE A 246 -16.66 -3.11 -9.38
N LYS A 247 -16.74 -1.77 -9.52
CA LYS A 247 -17.83 -0.93 -8.97
C LYS A 247 -17.99 -1.12 -7.46
N GLN A 248 -16.87 -1.15 -6.75
CA GLN A 248 -16.79 -1.39 -5.32
C GLN A 248 -15.96 -0.28 -4.64
N TYR A 249 -16.36 0.08 -3.44
CA TYR A 249 -15.53 0.81 -2.50
C TYR A 249 -14.71 -0.18 -1.68
N TYR A 250 -13.46 0.15 -1.41
CA TYR A 250 -12.54 -0.63 -0.59
C TYR A 250 -12.12 0.23 0.59
N LEU A 251 -12.43 -0.24 1.79
CA LEU A 251 -11.97 0.35 3.04
C LEU A 251 -10.72 -0.41 3.50
N PHE A 252 -9.61 0.29 3.56
CA PHE A 252 -8.39 -0.16 4.21
C PHE A 252 -8.37 0.39 5.62
N VAL A 253 -7.91 -0.40 6.57
CA VAL A 253 -7.66 -0.01 7.96
C VAL A 253 -6.43 -0.71 8.49
N SER A 254 -5.86 -0.21 9.57
CA SER A 254 -4.79 -0.90 10.28
C SER A 254 -5.28 -1.36 11.64
N TYR A 255 -4.86 -2.58 12.01
CA TYR A 255 -5.17 -3.21 13.29
C TYR A 255 -3.92 -3.29 14.15
N ASP A 256 -4.14 -3.40 15.47
CA ASP A 256 -3.17 -3.75 16.49
C ASP A 256 -2.10 -2.65 16.75
N SER A 257 -0.97 -2.99 17.35
CA SER A 257 0.02 -2.03 17.84
C SER A 257 0.94 -1.51 16.73
N LEU A 258 0.96 -0.19 16.52
CA LEU A 258 1.86 0.48 15.57
C LEU A 258 3.37 0.28 15.86
N PHE A 259 3.71 -0.32 17.00
CA PHE A 259 5.10 -0.60 17.37
C PHE A 259 5.51 -2.07 17.21
N GLU A 260 4.56 -3.01 17.06
CA GLU A 260 4.87 -4.46 17.11
C GLU A 260 4.16 -5.27 16.02
N ASP A 261 2.85 -5.23 15.98
CA ASP A 261 2.03 -6.15 15.18
C ASP A 261 1.04 -5.43 14.24
N TYR A 262 1.23 -4.13 14.04
CA TYR A 262 0.45 -3.35 13.10
C TYR A 262 0.31 -4.05 11.74
N ASN A 263 -0.90 -4.09 11.20
CA ASN A 263 -1.19 -4.82 9.98
C ASN A 263 -2.33 -4.16 9.19
N VAL A 264 -2.27 -4.30 7.86
CA VAL A 264 -3.26 -3.73 6.94
C VAL A 264 -4.36 -4.72 6.66
N ARG A 265 -5.60 -4.30 6.87
CA ARG A 265 -6.83 -5.03 6.53
C ARG A 265 -7.62 -4.33 5.46
N VAL A 266 -8.40 -5.10 4.69
CA VAL A 266 -9.30 -4.55 3.68
C VAL A 266 -10.67 -5.21 3.74
N ALA A 267 -11.69 -4.42 3.46
CA ALA A 267 -13.06 -4.87 3.20
C ALA A 267 -13.66 -4.06 2.05
N ARG A 268 -14.76 -4.53 1.47
CA ARG A 268 -15.40 -3.87 0.32
C ARG A 268 -16.90 -3.68 0.50
N SER A 269 -17.45 -2.72 -0.24
CA SER A 269 -18.89 -2.40 -0.23
C SER A 269 -19.35 -1.81 -1.56
N ASP A 270 -20.63 -2.01 -1.90
CA ASP A 270 -21.29 -1.31 -3.01
C ASP A 270 -21.57 0.16 -2.68
N SER A 271 -21.57 0.54 -1.42
CA SER A 271 -21.85 1.90 -0.92
C SER A 271 -20.66 2.44 -0.15
N ILE A 272 -20.34 3.73 -0.36
CA ILE A 272 -19.25 4.39 0.37
C ILE A 272 -19.48 4.40 1.90
N THR A 273 -20.73 4.35 2.32
CA THR A 273 -21.10 4.30 3.75
C THR A 273 -21.30 2.88 4.28
N GLY A 274 -20.84 1.86 3.55
CA GLY A 274 -20.94 0.45 3.95
C GLY A 274 -22.37 -0.13 3.87
N PRO A 275 -22.59 -1.36 4.35
CA PRO A 275 -21.63 -2.13 5.16
C PRO A 275 -20.42 -2.58 4.35
N TYR A 276 -19.25 -2.56 4.98
CA TYR A 276 -18.02 -3.11 4.43
C TYR A 276 -17.85 -4.55 4.90
N VAL A 277 -17.64 -5.47 3.96
CA VAL A 277 -17.46 -6.89 4.23
C VAL A 277 -16.10 -7.39 3.78
N ASP A 278 -15.50 -8.27 4.57
CA ASP A 278 -14.24 -8.93 4.24
C ASP A 278 -14.42 -10.05 3.20
N PHE A 279 -13.33 -10.76 2.86
CA PHE A 279 -13.35 -11.86 1.89
C PHE A 279 -14.31 -12.98 2.28
N ASN A 280 -14.50 -13.22 3.57
CA ASN A 280 -15.36 -14.27 4.11
C ASN A 280 -16.79 -13.79 4.39
N GLY A 281 -17.12 -12.52 4.04
CA GLY A 281 -18.46 -11.94 4.18
C GLY A 281 -18.77 -11.41 5.58
N ARG A 282 -17.76 -11.23 6.46
CA ARG A 282 -17.94 -10.66 7.79
C ARG A 282 -17.95 -9.14 7.68
N GLU A 283 -18.88 -8.49 8.39
CA GLU A 283 -18.94 -7.03 8.43
C GLU A 283 -17.83 -6.44 9.34
N MET A 284 -17.21 -5.36 8.89
CA MET A 284 -16.17 -4.66 9.66
C MET A 284 -16.69 -4.02 10.95
N THR A 285 -18.00 -4.00 11.16
CA THR A 285 -18.66 -3.52 12.38
C THR A 285 -19.07 -4.64 13.33
N ASP A 286 -18.81 -5.91 12.99
CA ASP A 286 -19.18 -7.06 13.82
C ASP A 286 -18.18 -7.28 14.96
N THR A 287 -18.39 -6.55 16.06
CA THR A 287 -17.58 -6.68 17.28
C THR A 287 -17.96 -7.88 18.13
N ALA A 288 -18.99 -8.65 17.74
CA ALA A 288 -19.41 -9.86 18.43
C ALA A 288 -18.80 -11.14 17.84
N PHE A 289 -18.25 -11.06 16.62
CA PHE A 289 -17.58 -12.20 15.99
C PHE A 289 -16.28 -12.53 16.73
N GLU A 290 -16.08 -13.81 17.03
CA GLU A 290 -14.86 -14.31 17.67
C GLU A 290 -14.20 -15.38 16.79
N PRO A 291 -12.88 -15.30 16.61
CA PRO A 291 -11.94 -14.31 17.16
C PRO A 291 -11.87 -13.04 16.30
N GLN A 292 -11.73 -11.87 16.94
CA GLN A 292 -11.73 -10.56 16.27
C GLN A 292 -10.63 -10.38 15.21
N PHE A 293 -9.49 -11.05 15.35
CA PHE A 293 -8.40 -10.97 14.37
C PHE A 293 -8.72 -11.65 13.02
N GLU A 294 -9.83 -12.38 12.89
CA GLU A 294 -10.32 -12.89 11.60
C GLU A 294 -11.22 -11.89 10.85
N VAL A 295 -11.70 -10.81 11.49
CA VAL A 295 -12.50 -9.78 10.84
C VAL A 295 -11.61 -8.89 10.00
N GLY A 296 -11.98 -8.68 8.73
CA GLY A 296 -11.18 -7.93 7.78
C GLY A 296 -10.07 -8.78 7.13
N THR A 297 -9.99 -8.75 5.80
CA THR A 297 -8.97 -9.49 5.03
C THR A 297 -7.59 -8.92 5.27
N LYS A 298 -6.69 -9.66 5.95
CA LYS A 298 -5.31 -9.23 6.20
C LYS A 298 -4.49 -9.29 4.90
N LEU A 299 -4.11 -8.13 4.39
CA LEU A 299 -3.29 -8.02 3.19
C LEU A 299 -1.79 -8.07 3.49
N MET A 300 -1.40 -7.57 4.65
CA MET A 300 -0.01 -7.44 5.06
C MET A 300 0.08 -7.25 6.58
N GLY A 301 1.00 -7.92 7.21
CA GLY A 301 1.48 -7.70 8.57
C GLY A 301 3.00 -7.71 8.58
N GLY A 302 3.65 -7.78 9.73
CA GLY A 302 5.09 -7.98 9.83
C GLY A 302 5.52 -9.23 9.04
N TYR A 303 6.69 -9.17 8.39
CA TYR A 303 7.15 -10.25 7.51
C TYR A 303 8.68 -10.34 7.46
N LYS A 304 9.16 -11.57 7.19
CA LYS A 304 10.59 -11.87 7.00
C LYS A 304 10.77 -12.97 5.96
N PHE A 305 11.67 -12.75 5.01
CA PHE A 305 12.05 -13.74 4.02
C PHE A 305 13.42 -14.32 4.35
N GLY A 306 13.46 -15.64 4.65
CA GLY A 306 14.70 -16.35 4.98
C GLY A 306 15.49 -15.68 6.10
N GLU A 307 16.76 -15.41 5.82
CA GLU A 307 17.69 -14.75 6.77
C GLU A 307 17.79 -13.22 6.56
N ASP A 308 16.96 -12.65 5.68
CA ASP A 308 16.99 -11.21 5.39
C ASP A 308 16.57 -10.37 6.60
N GLU A 309 16.81 -9.07 6.55
CA GLU A 309 16.23 -8.12 7.50
C GLU A 309 14.70 -8.18 7.43
N GLY A 310 14.05 -8.39 8.56
CA GLY A 310 12.60 -8.42 8.65
C GLY A 310 12.00 -7.03 8.78
N TRP A 311 10.71 -6.94 8.45
CA TRP A 311 9.91 -5.73 8.59
C TRP A 311 8.78 -5.99 9.58
N ILE A 312 8.59 -5.06 10.50
CA ILE A 312 7.54 -5.13 11.52
C ILE A 312 6.61 -3.93 11.41
N ALA A 313 5.41 -4.09 11.96
CA ALA A 313 4.39 -3.06 12.08
C ALA A 313 4.14 -2.26 10.78
N PRO A 314 3.96 -2.91 9.60
CA PRO A 314 3.56 -2.19 8.40
C PRO A 314 2.10 -1.77 8.50
N GLY A 315 1.80 -0.49 8.32
CA GLY A 315 0.42 -0.02 8.43
C GLY A 315 0.22 1.45 8.10
N HIS A 316 -0.96 1.93 8.42
CA HIS A 316 -1.46 3.29 8.16
C HIS A 316 -1.20 3.69 6.72
N ASN A 317 -1.90 3.03 5.82
CA ASN A 317 -1.66 3.18 4.41
C ASN A 317 -2.52 4.24 3.74
N SER A 318 -2.00 4.80 2.66
CA SER A 318 -2.77 5.44 1.60
C SER A 318 -2.66 4.63 0.31
N VAL A 319 -3.56 4.88 -0.63
CA VAL A 319 -3.59 4.20 -1.94
C VAL A 319 -3.61 5.22 -3.05
N LEU A 320 -2.70 5.07 -4.00
CA LEU A 320 -2.62 5.88 -5.20
C LEU A 320 -3.11 5.08 -6.41
N LYS A 321 -4.09 5.64 -7.15
CA LYS A 321 -4.41 5.23 -8.52
C LYS A 321 -3.67 6.13 -9.51
N ASP A 322 -2.85 5.55 -10.37
CA ASP A 322 -2.14 6.26 -11.43
C ASP A 322 -2.36 5.57 -12.79
N GLY A 323 -3.29 6.11 -13.58
CA GLY A 323 -3.80 5.44 -14.77
C GLY A 323 -4.45 4.11 -14.39
N GLU A 324 -3.95 3.03 -14.97
CA GLU A 324 -4.40 1.65 -14.66
C GLU A 324 -3.65 1.03 -13.49
N ASN A 325 -2.59 1.68 -12.98
CA ASN A 325 -1.78 1.17 -11.89
C ASN A 325 -2.32 1.62 -10.53
N TYR A 326 -2.15 0.75 -9.54
CA TYR A 326 -2.42 1.04 -8.15
C TYR A 326 -1.19 0.80 -7.30
N TYR A 327 -1.00 1.65 -6.32
CA TYR A 327 0.10 1.57 -5.36
C TYR A 327 -0.44 1.75 -3.95
N ILE A 328 0.02 0.91 -3.03
CA ILE A 328 -0.17 1.15 -1.60
C ILE A 328 1.08 1.81 -1.05
N VAL A 329 0.89 2.84 -0.27
CA VAL A 329 1.94 3.60 0.40
C VAL A 329 1.72 3.50 1.90
N HIS A 330 2.72 3.05 2.63
CA HIS A 330 2.60 2.80 4.05
C HIS A 330 3.94 3.02 4.75
N HIS A 331 3.96 3.07 6.06
CA HIS A 331 5.21 2.94 6.79
C HIS A 331 5.44 1.48 7.21
N ALA A 332 6.70 1.17 7.50
CA ALA A 332 7.10 -0.06 8.17
C ALA A 332 8.32 0.23 9.06
N ARG A 333 8.57 -0.64 10.02
CA ARG A 333 9.71 -0.53 10.94
C ARG A 333 10.70 -1.65 10.66
N GLY A 334 11.99 -1.37 10.80
CA GLY A 334 13.02 -2.40 10.67
C GLY A 334 13.08 -3.29 11.92
N GLU A 335 13.35 -4.57 11.74
CA GLU A 335 13.41 -5.58 12.80
C GLU A 335 14.48 -5.27 13.85
N ALA A 336 15.67 -4.82 13.41
CA ALA A 336 16.82 -4.60 14.31
C ALA A 336 16.63 -3.38 15.23
N ASP A 337 15.89 -2.34 14.80
CA ASP A 337 15.51 -1.20 15.64
C ASP A 337 14.16 -0.64 15.23
N LYS A 338 13.13 -1.04 15.92
CA LYS A 338 11.74 -0.65 15.67
C LYS A 338 11.42 0.84 15.92
N ASN A 339 12.37 1.63 16.40
CA ASN A 339 12.20 3.07 16.46
C ASN A 339 12.33 3.75 15.10
N TRP A 340 12.96 3.08 14.13
CA TRP A 340 13.08 3.57 12.77
C TRP A 340 11.83 3.22 11.96
N SER A 341 11.19 4.24 11.38
CA SER A 341 10.11 4.09 10.41
C SER A 341 10.56 4.49 9.03
N TYR A 342 10.15 3.71 8.03
CA TYR A 342 10.52 3.87 6.64
C TYR A 342 9.28 3.93 5.76
N LEU A 343 9.34 4.80 4.77
CA LEU A 343 8.34 4.88 3.71
C LEU A 343 8.47 3.68 2.77
N HIS A 344 7.40 2.96 2.58
CA HIS A 344 7.28 1.92 1.57
C HIS A 344 6.21 2.26 0.55
N VAL A 345 6.53 2.05 -0.71
CA VAL A 345 5.57 2.03 -1.82
C VAL A 345 5.57 0.63 -2.39
N ARG A 346 4.40 0.04 -2.61
CA ARG A 346 4.27 -1.29 -3.23
C ARG A 346 3.26 -1.26 -4.35
N LYS A 347 3.54 -2.02 -5.40
CA LYS A 347 2.52 -2.24 -6.44
C LYS A 347 1.36 -3.03 -5.85
N MET A 348 0.15 -2.57 -6.14
CA MET A 348 -1.09 -3.26 -5.77
C MET A 348 -1.74 -3.81 -7.03
N LEU A 349 -2.05 -5.10 -7.02
CA LEU A 349 -2.69 -5.82 -8.10
C LEU A 349 -4.11 -6.21 -7.68
N TRP A 350 -4.90 -6.69 -8.63
CA TRP A 350 -6.28 -7.10 -8.40
C TRP A 350 -6.48 -8.55 -8.81
N THR A 351 -7.07 -9.36 -7.95
CA THR A 351 -7.53 -10.70 -8.31
C THR A 351 -8.69 -10.63 -9.31
N GLU A 352 -9.03 -11.72 -9.97
CA GLU A 352 -10.15 -11.77 -10.91
C GLU A 352 -11.50 -11.42 -10.26
N ASN A 353 -11.69 -11.80 -9.00
CA ASN A 353 -12.89 -11.51 -8.22
C ASN A 353 -12.84 -10.16 -7.49
N GLY A 354 -11.85 -9.32 -7.80
CA GLY A 354 -11.79 -7.92 -7.38
C GLY A 354 -11.25 -7.70 -5.97
N TRP A 355 -10.40 -8.57 -5.43
CA TRP A 355 -9.69 -8.29 -4.19
C TRP A 355 -8.31 -7.71 -4.48
N PRO A 356 -7.86 -6.69 -3.74
CA PRO A 356 -6.49 -6.19 -3.87
C PRO A 356 -5.50 -7.18 -3.27
N VAL A 357 -4.31 -7.25 -3.88
CA VAL A 357 -3.16 -8.00 -3.38
C VAL A 357 -1.89 -7.16 -3.58
N LEU A 358 -0.92 -7.29 -2.69
CA LEU A 358 0.22 -6.39 -2.61
C LEU A 358 1.50 -7.10 -3.04
N SER A 359 2.35 -6.45 -3.83
CA SER A 359 3.70 -6.96 -4.13
C SER A 359 4.48 -7.21 -2.83
N PRO A 360 5.18 -8.34 -2.69
CA PRO A 360 6.07 -8.56 -1.54
C PRO A 360 7.27 -7.61 -1.54
N GLU A 361 7.59 -7.00 -2.70
CA GLU A 361 8.70 -6.07 -2.83
C GLU A 361 8.25 -4.61 -2.84
N ARG A 362 9.12 -3.73 -2.37
CA ARG A 362 8.98 -2.29 -2.56
C ARG A 362 9.07 -1.97 -4.05
N TYR A 363 8.28 -1.02 -4.50
CA TYR A 363 8.24 -0.63 -5.90
C TYR A 363 9.60 -0.10 -6.38
N ALA A 364 10.06 -0.64 -7.50
CA ALA A 364 11.31 -0.30 -8.15
C ALA A 364 11.14 0.00 -9.66
N GLY A 365 9.90 0.26 -10.09
CA GLY A 365 9.60 0.52 -11.51
C GLY A 365 9.12 -0.71 -12.28
N GLU A 366 8.77 -1.80 -11.59
CA GLU A 366 8.25 -3.00 -12.23
C GLU A 366 6.95 -2.75 -13.00
N THR A 367 6.85 -3.42 -14.15
CA THR A 367 5.66 -3.39 -14.99
C THR A 367 5.03 -4.77 -15.09
N GLU A 368 3.70 -4.78 -15.24
CA GLU A 368 2.98 -6.01 -15.52
C GLU A 368 3.30 -6.49 -16.94
N GLN A 369 3.76 -7.72 -17.07
CA GLN A 369 4.15 -8.33 -18.34
C GLN A 369 3.89 -9.83 -18.32
N ASP A 370 3.78 -10.45 -19.49
CA ASP A 370 3.66 -11.92 -19.59
C ASP A 370 4.97 -12.57 -19.16
N ILE A 371 4.85 -13.61 -18.34
CA ILE A 371 5.98 -14.36 -17.80
C ILE A 371 6.12 -15.69 -18.55
N PRO A 372 7.31 -16.03 -19.07
CA PRO A 372 7.51 -17.35 -19.65
C PRO A 372 7.42 -18.46 -18.58
N GLU A 373 6.54 -19.44 -18.76
CA GLU A 373 6.36 -20.55 -17.80
C GLU A 373 7.69 -21.26 -17.46
N ALA A 374 8.58 -21.39 -18.45
CA ALA A 374 9.86 -22.06 -18.30
C ALA A 374 10.78 -21.48 -17.20
N ILE A 375 10.54 -20.24 -16.74
CA ILE A 375 11.34 -19.61 -15.70
C ILE A 375 10.70 -19.67 -14.31
N LEU A 376 9.52 -20.27 -14.17
CA LEU A 376 8.82 -20.42 -12.89
C LEU A 376 9.39 -21.57 -12.06
N ALA A 377 9.82 -22.65 -12.70
CA ALA A 377 10.40 -23.79 -12.00
C ALA A 377 11.69 -23.39 -11.29
N GLY A 378 11.77 -23.68 -10.00
CA GLY A 378 12.88 -23.28 -9.15
C GLY A 378 12.53 -23.27 -7.68
N GLU A 379 13.45 -22.76 -6.90
CA GLU A 379 13.26 -22.57 -5.46
C GLU A 379 12.67 -21.18 -5.19
N TRP A 380 11.70 -21.15 -4.31
CA TRP A 380 10.98 -19.97 -3.85
C TRP A 380 10.94 -19.93 -2.33
N GLU A 381 10.83 -18.76 -1.79
CA GLU A 381 10.37 -18.51 -0.43
C GLU A 381 8.92 -18.07 -0.50
N ARG A 382 8.05 -18.77 0.21
CA ARG A 382 6.62 -18.52 0.28
C ARG A 382 6.24 -18.07 1.70
N LEU A 383 5.40 -17.04 1.81
CA LEU A 383 4.94 -16.47 3.06
C LEU A 383 3.43 -16.34 3.05
N GLU A 384 2.80 -16.68 4.17
CA GLU A 384 1.38 -16.41 4.44
C GLU A 384 1.25 -15.26 5.42
N HIS A 385 0.36 -14.33 5.15
CA HIS A 385 -0.02 -13.33 6.13
C HIS A 385 -1.13 -13.88 7.04
N ASP A 386 -0.78 -14.88 7.81
CA ASP A 386 -1.69 -15.56 8.73
C ASP A 386 -2.26 -14.56 9.76
N PRO A 387 -3.60 -14.43 9.87
CA PRO A 387 -4.21 -13.55 10.87
C PRO A 387 -3.99 -14.00 12.32
N PHE A 388 -3.61 -15.28 12.54
CA PHE A 388 -3.34 -15.84 13.87
C PHE A 388 -1.91 -15.61 14.36
N VAL A 389 -1.04 -15.04 13.52
CA VAL A 389 0.34 -14.75 13.89
C VAL A 389 0.45 -13.28 14.31
N ASP A 390 0.77 -13.08 15.59
CA ASP A 390 1.15 -11.78 16.12
C ASP A 390 2.60 -11.47 15.69
N GLY A 391 2.85 -10.21 15.29
CA GLY A 391 4.19 -9.78 14.87
C GLY A 391 4.55 -10.21 13.43
N GLN A 392 5.66 -10.94 13.27
CA GLN A 392 6.21 -11.29 11.96
C GLN A 392 5.78 -12.67 11.48
N ASN A 393 5.31 -12.74 10.23
CA ASN A 393 5.18 -13.98 9.48
C ASN A 393 6.52 -14.31 8.79
N GLU A 394 7.00 -15.53 8.94
CA GLU A 394 8.24 -15.99 8.33
C GLU A 394 7.96 -16.78 7.05
N SER A 395 8.83 -16.62 6.06
CA SER A 395 8.74 -17.40 4.82
C SER A 395 9.18 -18.84 5.04
N SER A 396 8.66 -19.71 4.20
CA SER A 396 9.06 -21.12 4.13
C SER A 396 9.46 -21.50 2.70
N LYS A 397 10.20 -22.59 2.55
CA LYS A 397 10.62 -23.08 1.23
C LYS A 397 9.44 -23.58 0.42
N LEU A 398 9.45 -23.28 -0.88
CA LEU A 398 8.58 -23.82 -1.90
C LEU A 398 9.45 -24.14 -3.12
N THR A 399 9.34 -25.36 -3.66
CA THR A 399 10.01 -25.77 -4.90
C THR A 399 8.97 -26.08 -5.97
N LEU A 400 9.01 -25.34 -7.08
CA LEU A 400 8.20 -25.63 -8.26
C LEU A 400 9.02 -26.48 -9.24
N LEU A 401 8.54 -27.69 -9.56
CA LEU A 401 9.21 -28.62 -10.45
C LEU A 401 8.66 -28.49 -11.88
N LYS A 402 9.49 -28.80 -12.88
CA LYS A 402 9.16 -28.66 -14.32
C LYS A 402 8.01 -29.52 -14.81
N ASP A 403 7.70 -30.58 -14.09
CA ASP A 403 6.61 -31.50 -14.40
C ASP A 403 5.24 -31.04 -13.86
N GLY A 404 5.18 -29.85 -13.25
CA GLY A 404 3.97 -29.28 -12.64
C GLY A 404 3.72 -29.73 -11.20
N SER A 405 4.61 -30.57 -10.63
CA SER A 405 4.57 -30.86 -9.20
C SER A 405 5.24 -29.79 -8.37
N MET A 406 4.94 -29.72 -7.08
CA MET A 406 5.58 -28.83 -6.13
C MET A 406 5.77 -29.50 -4.77
N GLU A 407 6.77 -28.99 -4.03
CA GLU A 407 7.09 -29.41 -2.67
C GLU A 407 7.34 -28.19 -1.79
N GLY A 408 6.93 -28.22 -0.54
CA GLY A 408 7.16 -27.15 0.41
C GLY A 408 6.87 -27.53 1.85
N SER A 409 6.88 -26.57 2.75
CA SER A 409 6.64 -26.80 4.20
C SER A 409 5.27 -27.38 4.50
N ARG A 410 4.27 -27.19 3.63
CA ARG A 410 2.92 -27.75 3.75
C ARG A 410 2.80 -29.16 3.15
N GLY A 411 3.85 -29.73 2.56
CA GLY A 411 3.84 -31.03 1.88
C GLY A 411 4.05 -30.90 0.39
N SER A 412 3.45 -31.85 -0.37
CA SER A 412 3.45 -31.87 -1.82
C SER A 412 2.22 -31.22 -2.42
N GLY A 413 2.24 -31.03 -3.74
CA GLY A 413 1.13 -30.48 -4.49
C GLY A 413 1.43 -30.35 -5.98
N SER A 414 0.60 -29.59 -6.66
CA SER A 414 0.78 -29.28 -8.08
C SER A 414 0.59 -27.79 -8.36
N TRP A 415 1.20 -27.33 -9.45
CA TRP A 415 1.03 -25.96 -9.92
C TRP A 415 0.63 -25.93 -11.39
N ILE A 416 -0.19 -24.92 -11.72
CA ILE A 416 -0.63 -24.66 -13.09
C ILE A 416 -0.43 -23.17 -13.36
N PHE A 417 0.00 -22.84 -14.58
CA PHE A 417 0.21 -21.47 -15.03
C PHE A 417 -0.67 -21.15 -16.25
N ASP A 418 -1.28 -19.96 -16.28
CA ASP A 418 -2.20 -19.53 -17.34
C ASP A 418 -1.49 -19.13 -18.65
N GLY A 419 -0.15 -19.16 -18.67
CA GLY A 419 0.67 -18.71 -19.80
C GLY A 419 0.85 -17.20 -19.88
N LYS A 420 0.38 -16.45 -18.87
CA LYS A 420 0.52 -14.99 -18.75
C LYS A 420 1.14 -14.61 -17.42
N ARG A 421 0.35 -14.59 -16.34
CA ARG A 421 0.78 -14.14 -15.01
C ARG A 421 0.14 -14.89 -13.85
N THR A 422 -0.92 -15.63 -14.08
CA THR A 422 -1.62 -16.32 -13.00
C THR A 422 -1.03 -17.69 -12.74
N LEU A 423 -0.55 -17.91 -11.54
CA LEU A 423 -0.06 -19.18 -11.04
C LEU A 423 -1.05 -19.70 -9.99
N THR A 424 -1.53 -20.92 -10.19
CA THR A 424 -2.38 -21.63 -9.22
C THR A 424 -1.57 -22.73 -8.57
N LEU A 425 -1.47 -22.70 -7.25
CA LEU A 425 -0.82 -23.69 -6.42
C LEU A 425 -1.92 -24.51 -5.73
N THR A 426 -1.88 -25.83 -5.85
CA THR A 426 -2.83 -26.75 -5.21
C THR A 426 -2.06 -27.69 -4.30
N TRP A 427 -2.24 -27.56 -3.00
CA TRP A 427 -1.60 -28.40 -2.00
C TRP A 427 -2.37 -29.70 -1.81
N ASP A 428 -1.64 -30.81 -1.67
CA ASP A 428 -2.22 -32.11 -1.34
C ASP A 428 -2.52 -32.13 0.16
N ASP A 429 -3.78 -31.96 0.54
CA ASP A 429 -4.19 -32.10 1.93
C ASP A 429 -4.74 -33.51 2.18
N ALA A 430 -3.95 -34.32 2.88
CA ALA A 430 -4.30 -35.70 3.19
C ALA A 430 -5.38 -35.82 4.29
N GLU A 431 -5.61 -34.79 5.10
CA GLU A 431 -6.49 -34.86 6.28
C GLU A 431 -7.87 -34.20 6.07
N ALA A 432 -8.01 -33.21 5.19
CA ALA A 432 -9.24 -32.43 5.04
C ALA A 432 -10.12 -32.78 3.83
N GLY A 433 -9.69 -33.72 2.98
CA GLY A 433 -10.49 -34.21 1.84
C GLY A 433 -10.61 -33.23 0.65
N GLY A 434 -9.78 -32.20 0.59
CA GLY A 434 -9.64 -31.26 -0.52
C GLY A 434 -8.42 -30.36 -0.29
N GLY A 435 -7.54 -30.25 -1.28
CA GLY A 435 -6.32 -29.46 -1.15
C GLY A 435 -6.61 -27.97 -1.11
N GLN A 436 -5.87 -27.21 -0.32
CA GLN A 436 -5.93 -25.75 -0.31
C GLN A 436 -5.43 -25.19 -1.65
N VAL A 437 -6.15 -24.25 -2.21
CA VAL A 437 -5.82 -23.60 -3.47
C VAL A 437 -5.37 -22.16 -3.21
N GLU A 438 -4.27 -21.79 -3.84
CA GLU A 438 -3.73 -20.43 -3.83
C GLU A 438 -3.68 -19.91 -5.27
N THR A 439 -4.32 -18.77 -5.51
CA THR A 439 -4.28 -18.11 -6.81
C THR A 439 -3.45 -16.85 -6.70
N VAL A 440 -2.28 -16.85 -7.34
CA VAL A 440 -1.32 -15.78 -7.23
C VAL A 440 -0.95 -15.19 -8.59
N GLN A 441 -0.58 -13.93 -8.63
CA GLN A 441 -0.07 -13.24 -9.81
C GLN A 441 1.44 -13.11 -9.71
N VAL A 442 2.14 -13.54 -10.76
CA VAL A 442 3.60 -13.43 -10.86
C VAL A 442 3.97 -12.10 -11.53
N LEU A 443 4.98 -11.45 -10.99
CA LEU A 443 5.54 -10.21 -11.52
C LEU A 443 7.06 -10.19 -11.36
N PRO A 444 7.80 -9.52 -12.28
CA PRO A 444 9.20 -9.19 -12.02
C PRO A 444 9.26 -8.11 -10.95
N ALA A 445 10.26 -8.17 -10.09
CA ALA A 445 10.49 -7.20 -9.04
C ALA A 445 11.99 -6.97 -8.83
N TRP A 446 12.35 -5.96 -8.10
CA TRP A 446 13.67 -5.78 -7.53
C TRP A 446 13.66 -6.30 -6.10
N GLU A 447 14.48 -7.28 -5.84
CA GLU A 447 14.69 -7.84 -4.52
C GLU A 447 15.63 -6.92 -3.73
N TRP A 448 15.07 -6.16 -2.79
CA TRP A 448 15.77 -5.05 -2.14
C TRP A 448 16.82 -5.49 -1.11
N GLU A 449 16.54 -6.57 -0.41
CA GLU A 449 17.41 -7.05 0.67
C GLU A 449 18.67 -7.74 0.13
N ARG A 450 18.55 -8.47 -1.00
CA ARG A 450 19.67 -9.21 -1.63
C ARG A 450 20.25 -8.49 -2.84
N GLY A 451 19.56 -7.52 -3.38
CA GLY A 451 20.01 -6.70 -4.51
C GLY A 451 19.99 -7.45 -5.83
N GLY A 452 18.89 -7.45 -6.55
CA GLY A 452 18.78 -8.11 -7.86
C GLY A 452 17.38 -8.19 -8.41
N GLY A 453 17.26 -8.43 -9.71
CA GLY A 453 15.96 -8.72 -10.34
C GLY A 453 15.52 -10.15 -10.02
N ALA A 454 14.33 -10.32 -9.42
CA ALA A 454 13.73 -11.60 -9.08
C ALA A 454 12.27 -11.65 -9.52
N LEU A 455 11.73 -12.87 -9.71
CA LEU A 455 10.29 -13.04 -9.80
C LEU A 455 9.69 -13.03 -8.39
N ALA A 456 8.59 -12.34 -8.26
CA ALA A 456 7.76 -12.38 -7.07
C ALA A 456 6.35 -12.84 -7.44
N PHE A 457 5.60 -13.34 -6.47
CA PHE A 457 4.17 -13.55 -6.64
C PHE A 457 3.37 -13.04 -5.44
N THR A 458 2.12 -12.67 -5.71
CA THR A 458 1.17 -12.24 -4.70
C THR A 458 -0.23 -12.68 -5.05
N GLY A 459 -1.02 -13.06 -4.08
CA GLY A 459 -2.39 -13.50 -4.27
C GLY A 459 -3.10 -13.82 -2.96
N LEU A 460 -4.20 -14.55 -3.08
CA LEU A 460 -4.97 -15.05 -1.95
C LEU A 460 -5.14 -16.57 -2.07
N ASN A 461 -5.26 -17.24 -0.94
CA ASN A 461 -5.79 -18.58 -0.92
C ASN A 461 -7.34 -18.57 -0.93
N ASP A 462 -7.94 -19.75 -0.98
CA ASP A 462 -9.40 -19.94 -0.97
C ASP A 462 -10.08 -19.52 0.35
N GLY A 463 -9.31 -19.35 1.43
CA GLY A 463 -9.77 -18.78 2.71
C GLY A 463 -9.59 -17.27 2.82
N GLY A 464 -9.06 -16.60 1.78
CA GLY A 464 -8.81 -15.15 1.79
C GLY A 464 -7.52 -14.72 2.50
N ILE A 465 -6.60 -15.63 2.77
CA ILE A 465 -5.29 -15.32 3.35
C ILE A 465 -4.36 -14.86 2.24
N ALA A 466 -3.68 -13.72 2.46
CA ALA A 466 -2.72 -13.19 1.50
C ALA A 466 -1.44 -14.04 1.47
N ILE A 467 -1.02 -14.37 0.25
CA ILE A 467 0.15 -15.20 -0.03
C ILE A 467 1.17 -14.39 -0.81
N TRP A 468 2.40 -14.38 -0.34
CA TRP A 468 3.56 -13.80 -1.02
C TRP A 468 4.58 -14.86 -1.38
N GLY A 469 5.37 -14.59 -2.43
CA GLY A 469 6.51 -15.42 -2.77
C GLY A 469 7.61 -14.67 -3.49
N LYS A 470 8.85 -15.09 -3.27
CA LYS A 470 10.07 -14.60 -3.92
C LYS A 470 10.85 -15.76 -4.48
N GLN A 471 11.26 -15.69 -5.75
CA GLN A 471 12.09 -16.72 -6.37
C GLN A 471 13.56 -16.54 -5.94
N ILE A 472 14.13 -17.59 -5.34
CA ILE A 472 15.52 -17.57 -4.87
C ILE A 472 16.47 -18.06 -5.98
N SER A 473 16.11 -19.16 -6.63
CA SER A 473 16.92 -19.76 -7.67
C SER A 473 16.06 -20.47 -8.73
N ARG A 474 16.60 -20.58 -9.95
CA ARG A 474 15.96 -21.30 -11.05
C ARG A 474 16.61 -22.67 -11.22
N ILE A 475 15.81 -23.71 -11.44
CA ILE A 475 16.32 -25.03 -11.80
C ILE A 475 16.93 -24.92 -13.20
N SER A 476 18.27 -24.98 -13.29
CA SER A 476 18.98 -25.02 -14.57
C SER A 476 18.51 -26.18 -15.44
N LYS A 477 18.61 -26.01 -16.76
CA LYS A 477 18.21 -27.03 -17.77
C LYS A 477 19.05 -28.28 -17.71
#